data_dd8b1599908d44743197a7d173ac83c0
#
_entry.id   dd8b1599908d44743197a7d173ac83c0
#
_cell.length_a   1.000
_cell.length_b   1.000
_cell.length_c   1.000
_cell.angle_alpha   90.00
_cell.angle_beta   90.00
_cell.angle_gamma   90.00
#
_symmetry.space_group_name_H-M   'P 1'
#
loop_
_entity.id
_entity.type
_entity.pdbx_description
1 polymer ?
#
loop_
_entity_poly.entity_id
_entity_poly.type
_entity_poly.pdbx_seq_one_letter_code
_entity_poly.pdbx_strand_id
1 'polypeptide(L)'
;MRRVANRAVIDTWLAHEWEKNESGDPTALSDDEALDALLTAKPGAAAFFWRYAPVSCYSLALSKAQFDRLHVVPGPDGLGWRALAPTGLVRECARRIDRGDPNALASDTGIDIHAIERLAQSSSPEPLIISTRRGDVPWHVADGNHRAVATALALERGARYEPVSAYLCAGVNPVLRPLCERIRGLFRGNR
;
A
#
# COMPACT_ATOMS: atom_id res chain seq x y z
N MET A 1 -13.55 -9.93 -5.14
CA MET A 1 -12.59 -9.06 -5.84
C MET A 1 -13.24 -8.49 -7.08
N ARG A 2 -13.28 -7.17 -7.24
CA ARG A 2 -13.91 -6.45 -8.36
C ARG A 2 -12.87 -5.53 -8.98
N ARG A 3 -12.73 -5.53 -10.31
CA ARG A 3 -11.83 -4.61 -11.02
C ARG A 3 -12.30 -3.15 -10.84
N VAL A 4 -11.35 -2.25 -10.64
CA VAL A 4 -11.60 -0.81 -10.50
C VAL A 4 -10.69 -0.03 -11.46
N ALA A 5 -11.09 1.19 -11.81
CA ALA A 5 -10.25 2.09 -12.57
C ALA A 5 -9.04 2.51 -11.72
N ASN A 6 -7.87 2.62 -12.33
CA ASN A 6 -6.66 3.11 -11.64
C ASN A 6 -6.87 4.50 -11.07
N ARG A 7 -7.64 5.35 -11.80
CA ARG A 7 -8.03 6.67 -11.36
C ARG A 7 -8.68 6.66 -9.96
N ALA A 8 -9.62 5.76 -9.71
CA ALA A 8 -10.30 5.67 -8.41
C ALA A 8 -9.31 5.38 -7.25
N VAL A 9 -8.25 4.62 -7.51
CA VAL A 9 -7.19 4.35 -6.51
C VAL A 9 -6.30 5.57 -6.32
N ILE A 10 -5.96 6.26 -7.42
CA ILE A 10 -5.16 7.50 -7.39
C ILE A 10 -5.93 8.58 -6.62
N ASP A 11 -7.22 8.77 -6.90
CA ASP A 11 -8.06 9.74 -6.19
C ASP A 11 -8.13 9.44 -4.69
N THR A 12 -8.34 8.16 -4.32
CA THR A 12 -8.36 7.75 -2.92
C THR A 12 -7.03 8.07 -2.24
N TRP A 13 -5.90 7.75 -2.88
CA TRP A 13 -4.58 8.01 -2.30
C TRP A 13 -4.29 9.50 -2.20
N LEU A 14 -4.59 10.25 -3.26
CA LEU A 14 -4.39 11.69 -3.31
C LEU A 14 -5.25 12.41 -2.27
N ALA A 15 -6.50 11.98 -2.07
CA ALA A 15 -7.37 12.51 -1.02
C ALA A 15 -6.72 12.36 0.36
N HIS A 16 -6.18 11.17 0.70
CA HIS A 16 -5.46 10.95 1.97
C HIS A 16 -4.24 11.87 2.16
N GLU A 17 -3.48 12.14 1.08
CA GLU A 17 -2.32 13.04 1.17
C GLU A 17 -2.76 14.51 1.26
N TRP A 18 -3.85 14.90 0.60
CA TRP A 18 -4.37 16.26 0.61
C TRP A 18 -5.10 16.63 1.89
N GLU A 19 -5.82 15.69 2.52
CA GLU A 19 -6.38 15.92 3.86
C GLU A 19 -5.32 16.34 4.88
N LYS A 20 -4.11 15.76 4.76
CA LYS A 20 -2.96 16.14 5.63
C LYS A 20 -2.44 17.54 5.36
N ASN A 21 -2.66 18.09 4.16
CA ASN A 21 -2.05 19.33 3.68
C ASN A 21 -3.08 20.43 3.35
N GLU A 22 -4.36 20.23 3.70
CA GLU A 22 -5.47 21.15 3.42
C GLU A 22 -5.56 21.56 1.94
N SER A 23 -5.26 20.65 1.02
CA SER A 23 -5.24 20.87 -0.42
C SER A 23 -6.54 20.41 -1.08
N GLY A 24 -6.87 20.90 -2.24
CA GLY A 24 -8.09 20.83 -3.04
C GLY A 24 -8.84 19.49 -3.21
N ASP A 25 -9.70 19.41 -4.23
CA ASP A 25 -10.53 18.24 -4.58
C ASP A 25 -9.86 17.44 -5.72
N PRO A 26 -9.42 16.18 -5.49
CA PRO A 26 -8.82 15.36 -6.53
C PRO A 26 -9.74 15.10 -7.73
N THR A 27 -11.06 15.10 -7.53
CA THR A 27 -12.03 14.80 -8.58
C THR A 27 -12.10 15.85 -9.68
N ALA A 28 -11.61 17.08 -9.41
CA ALA A 28 -11.56 18.17 -10.39
C ALA A 28 -10.42 18.02 -11.42
N LEU A 29 -9.45 17.11 -11.18
CA LEU A 29 -8.28 16.91 -12.03
C LEU A 29 -8.55 15.91 -13.17
N SER A 30 -7.86 16.05 -14.29
CA SER A 30 -7.75 14.98 -15.30
C SER A 30 -6.94 13.79 -14.78
N ASP A 31 -6.94 12.68 -15.49
CA ASP A 31 -6.21 11.45 -15.07
C ASP A 31 -4.70 11.70 -14.95
N ASP A 32 -4.13 12.46 -15.89
CA ASP A 32 -2.70 12.78 -15.88
C ASP A 32 -2.36 13.75 -14.75
N GLU A 33 -3.19 14.80 -14.56
CA GLU A 33 -2.99 15.77 -13.47
C GLU A 33 -3.12 15.11 -12.09
N ALA A 34 -4.08 14.20 -11.90
CA ALA A 34 -4.23 13.48 -10.64
C ALA A 34 -3.02 12.58 -10.34
N LEU A 35 -2.47 11.91 -11.36
CA LEU A 35 -1.24 11.12 -11.20
C LEU A 35 -0.04 12.02 -10.87
N ASP A 36 0.14 13.13 -11.58
CA ASP A 36 1.24 14.07 -11.35
C ASP A 36 1.13 14.70 -9.94
N ALA A 37 -0.08 15.07 -9.52
CA ALA A 37 -0.34 15.57 -8.17
C ALA A 37 0.00 14.52 -7.09
N LEU A 38 -0.40 13.24 -7.30
CA LEU A 38 -0.05 12.16 -6.39
C LEU A 38 1.47 11.96 -6.32
N LEU A 39 2.16 11.93 -7.45
CA LEU A 39 3.61 11.73 -7.50
C LEU A 39 4.37 12.91 -6.86
N THR A 40 3.79 14.12 -6.92
CA THR A 40 4.34 15.31 -6.25
C THR A 40 4.14 15.22 -4.74
N ALA A 41 2.93 14.90 -4.28
CA ALA A 41 2.60 14.79 -2.86
C ALA A 41 3.26 13.56 -2.21
N LYS A 42 3.41 12.47 -2.97
CA LYS A 42 3.96 11.19 -2.51
C LYS A 42 4.91 10.59 -3.55
N PRO A 43 6.16 11.04 -3.64
CA PRO A 43 7.12 10.52 -4.63
C PRO A 43 7.31 8.99 -4.58
N GLY A 44 7.17 8.37 -3.40
CA GLY A 44 7.21 6.92 -3.24
C GLY A 44 6.12 6.17 -3.99
N ALA A 45 5.01 6.82 -4.36
CA ALA A 45 3.95 6.22 -5.16
C ALA A 45 4.42 5.83 -6.58
N ALA A 46 5.50 6.45 -7.09
CA ALA A 46 6.12 6.10 -8.36
C ALA A 46 6.62 4.64 -8.43
N ALA A 47 6.88 4.01 -7.29
CA ALA A 47 7.23 2.59 -7.24
C ALA A 47 6.05 1.68 -7.62
N PHE A 48 4.82 2.17 -7.54
CA PHE A 48 3.57 1.44 -7.74
C PHE A 48 2.76 1.94 -8.93
N PHE A 49 2.63 3.25 -9.08
CA PHE A 49 1.95 3.91 -10.18
C PHE A 49 2.94 4.67 -11.04
N TRP A 50 2.96 4.34 -12.32
CA TRP A 50 3.80 5.02 -13.30
C TRP A 50 3.02 5.19 -14.59
N ARG A 51 3.15 6.35 -15.22
CA ARG A 51 2.39 6.75 -16.43
C ARG A 51 2.39 5.69 -17.55
N TYR A 52 3.47 4.97 -17.69
CA TYR A 52 3.65 3.97 -18.76
C TYR A 52 3.66 2.51 -18.29
N ALA A 53 3.45 2.26 -17.01
CA ALA A 53 3.38 0.89 -16.50
C ALA A 53 1.93 0.43 -16.41
N PRO A 54 1.54 -0.62 -17.13
CA PRO A 54 0.19 -1.16 -17.00
C PRO A 54 0.01 -1.78 -15.61
N VAL A 55 -0.85 -1.18 -14.83
CA VAL A 55 -1.29 -1.65 -13.53
C VAL A 55 -2.76 -2.02 -13.63
N SER A 56 -3.15 -3.13 -13.04
CA SER A 56 -4.55 -3.53 -12.90
C SER A 56 -4.93 -3.51 -11.43
N CYS A 57 -5.90 -2.69 -11.07
CA CYS A 57 -6.35 -2.54 -9.71
C CYS A 57 -7.70 -3.21 -9.47
N TYR A 58 -7.89 -3.75 -8.27
CA TYR A 58 -9.07 -4.47 -7.82
C TYR A 58 -9.44 -4.04 -6.40
N SER A 59 -10.73 -3.83 -6.13
CA SER A 59 -11.22 -3.69 -4.77
C SER A 59 -11.56 -5.05 -4.17
N LEU A 60 -11.24 -5.24 -2.90
CA LEU A 60 -11.53 -6.46 -2.15
C LEU A 60 -11.62 -6.16 -0.65
N ALA A 61 -12.28 -7.07 0.07
CA ALA A 61 -12.16 -7.18 1.50
C ALA A 61 -11.16 -8.32 1.79
N LEU A 62 -10.11 -8.02 2.53
CA LEU A 62 -9.08 -9.01 2.87
C LEU A 62 -9.65 -10.04 3.84
N SER A 63 -9.42 -11.31 3.58
CA SER A 63 -9.59 -12.35 4.59
C SER A 63 -8.45 -12.25 5.62
N LYS A 64 -8.65 -12.84 6.83
CA LYS A 64 -7.58 -12.87 7.83
C LYS A 64 -6.30 -13.51 7.30
N ALA A 65 -6.42 -14.61 6.55
CA ALA A 65 -5.26 -15.30 5.96
C ALA A 65 -4.50 -14.43 4.92
N GLN A 66 -5.19 -13.56 4.19
CA GLN A 66 -4.56 -12.59 3.29
C GLN A 66 -3.91 -11.47 4.09
N PHE A 67 -4.61 -10.92 5.09
CA PHE A 67 -4.09 -9.87 5.96
C PHE A 67 -2.81 -10.31 6.69
N ASP A 68 -2.77 -11.52 7.24
CA ASP A 68 -1.63 -12.07 7.97
C ASP A 68 -0.35 -12.20 7.11
N ARG A 69 -0.47 -12.17 5.78
CA ARG A 69 0.64 -12.24 4.81
C ARG A 69 1.05 -10.89 4.25
N LEU A 70 0.44 -9.79 4.69
CA LEU A 70 0.81 -8.47 4.24
C LEU A 70 2.21 -8.10 4.72
N HIS A 71 2.93 -7.44 3.83
CA HIS A 71 4.21 -6.82 4.13
C HIS A 71 4.05 -5.30 4.11
N VAL A 72 4.78 -4.63 4.98
CA VAL A 72 4.93 -3.17 4.93
C VAL A 72 5.65 -2.75 3.65
N VAL A 73 5.60 -1.47 3.33
CA VAL A 73 6.32 -0.92 2.17
C VAL A 73 7.79 -1.35 2.20
N PRO A 74 8.34 -1.82 1.07
CA PRO A 74 9.75 -2.19 1.00
C PRO A 74 10.65 -0.96 1.22
N GLY A 75 11.76 -1.17 1.90
CA GLY A 75 12.74 -0.15 2.19
C GLY A 75 14.10 -0.76 2.48
N PRO A 76 15.14 0.07 2.69
CA PRO A 76 16.47 -0.40 3.07
C PRO A 76 16.46 -1.19 4.37
N ASP A 77 17.30 -2.22 4.45
CA ASP A 77 17.45 -3.01 5.67
C ASP A 77 17.94 -2.12 6.83
N GLY A 78 17.39 -2.33 8.00
CA GLY A 78 17.76 -1.59 9.21
C GLY A 78 17.20 -0.16 9.29
N LEU A 79 16.37 0.28 8.34
CA LEU A 79 15.74 1.61 8.36
C LEU A 79 14.22 1.53 8.33
N GLY A 80 13.55 2.47 9.02
CA GLY A 80 12.11 2.60 9.02
C GLY A 80 11.39 1.29 9.33
N TRP A 81 10.49 0.88 8.47
CA TRP A 81 9.71 -0.35 8.62
C TRP A 81 10.56 -1.62 8.69
N ARG A 82 11.72 -1.65 7.99
CA ARG A 82 12.64 -2.78 8.02
C ARG A 82 13.48 -2.83 9.30
N ALA A 83 13.67 -1.69 9.98
CA ALA A 83 14.22 -1.66 11.34
C ALA A 83 13.21 -2.22 12.35
N LEU A 84 11.91 -1.92 12.16
CA LEU A 84 10.83 -2.40 13.03
C LEU A 84 10.57 -3.90 12.82
N ALA A 85 10.58 -4.39 11.57
CA ALA A 85 10.36 -5.78 11.23
C ALA A 85 11.29 -6.23 10.08
N PRO A 86 12.39 -6.94 10.37
CA PRO A 86 13.33 -7.41 9.36
C PRO A 86 12.72 -8.27 8.25
N THR A 87 11.69 -9.08 8.55
CA THR A 87 10.94 -9.84 7.53
C THR A 87 10.03 -8.96 6.68
N GLY A 88 9.70 -7.75 7.16
CA GLY A 88 8.75 -6.84 6.56
C GLY A 88 7.28 -7.22 6.82
N LEU A 89 6.96 -8.27 7.57
CA LEU A 89 5.59 -8.66 7.86
C LEU A 89 4.89 -7.64 8.76
N VAL A 90 3.69 -7.21 8.37
CA VAL A 90 2.84 -6.30 9.15
C VAL A 90 2.61 -6.80 10.58
N ARG A 91 2.33 -8.11 10.75
CA ARG A 91 2.14 -8.73 12.06
C ARG A 91 3.41 -8.74 12.92
N GLU A 92 4.61 -8.78 12.31
CA GLU A 92 5.87 -8.70 13.07
C GLU A 92 6.08 -7.30 13.63
N CYS A 93 5.77 -6.26 12.83
CA CYS A 93 5.74 -4.87 13.32
C CYS A 93 4.84 -4.75 14.55
N ALA A 94 3.61 -5.26 14.45
CA ALA A 94 2.64 -5.21 15.55
C ALA A 94 3.14 -5.88 16.82
N ARG A 95 3.70 -7.11 16.71
CA ARG A 95 4.28 -7.83 17.85
C ARG A 95 5.44 -7.12 18.50
N ARG A 96 6.27 -6.46 17.70
CA ARG A 96 7.39 -5.70 18.23
C ARG A 96 6.93 -4.45 18.97
N ILE A 97 5.91 -3.77 18.47
CA ILE A 97 5.28 -2.62 19.14
C ILE A 97 4.63 -3.07 20.46
N ASP A 98 3.87 -4.17 20.43
CA ASP A 98 3.17 -4.67 21.62
C ASP A 98 4.10 -5.05 22.79
N ARG A 99 5.33 -5.45 22.47
CA ARG A 99 6.33 -5.89 23.45
C ARG A 99 7.40 -4.86 23.77
N GLY A 100 7.51 -3.80 22.98
CA GLY A 100 8.58 -2.81 23.08
C GLY A 100 8.14 -1.54 23.79
N ASP A 101 9.12 -0.68 24.07
CA ASP A 101 8.85 0.69 24.51
C ASP A 101 8.54 1.58 23.30
N PRO A 102 7.37 2.24 23.24
CA PRO A 102 6.97 3.05 22.09
C PRO A 102 7.94 4.19 21.76
N ASN A 103 8.51 4.84 22.79
CA ASN A 103 9.42 5.98 22.59
C ASN A 103 10.76 5.49 22.02
N ALA A 104 11.31 4.41 22.57
CA ALA A 104 12.53 3.81 22.06
C ALA A 104 12.35 3.34 20.60
N LEU A 105 11.26 2.64 20.31
CA LEU A 105 10.94 2.18 18.94
C LEU A 105 10.78 3.34 17.95
N ALA A 106 10.09 4.43 18.37
CA ALA A 106 9.95 5.62 17.53
C ALA A 106 11.31 6.28 17.23
N SER A 107 12.16 6.40 18.26
CA SER A 107 13.52 6.94 18.11
C SER A 107 14.40 6.09 17.18
N ASP A 108 14.36 4.77 17.35
CA ASP A 108 15.22 3.84 16.62
C ASP A 108 14.80 3.69 15.13
N THR A 109 13.50 3.79 14.85
CA THR A 109 12.95 3.50 13.53
C THR A 109 12.53 4.72 12.73
N GLY A 110 12.29 5.86 13.40
CA GLY A 110 11.70 7.06 12.81
C GLY A 110 10.21 6.89 12.44
N ILE A 111 9.55 5.83 12.93
CA ILE A 111 8.11 5.58 12.70
C ILE A 111 7.31 6.17 13.86
N ASP A 112 6.20 6.85 13.56
CA ASP A 112 5.28 7.33 14.59
C ASP A 112 4.50 6.15 15.21
N ILE A 113 5.11 5.52 16.23
CA ILE A 113 4.53 4.41 16.97
C ILE A 113 3.28 4.85 17.74
N HIS A 114 3.27 6.06 18.27
CA HIS A 114 2.11 6.59 18.99
C HIS A 114 0.90 6.79 18.08
N ALA A 115 1.11 7.17 16.81
CA ALA A 115 0.02 7.21 15.84
C ALA A 115 -0.55 5.80 15.60
N ILE A 116 0.30 4.77 15.52
CA ILE A 116 -0.14 3.38 15.38
C ILE A 116 -0.96 2.96 16.61
N GLU A 117 -0.53 3.28 17.81
CA GLU A 117 -1.26 2.96 19.04
C GLU A 117 -2.63 3.66 19.11
N ARG A 118 -2.70 4.93 18.73
CA ARG A 118 -3.98 5.66 18.64
C ARG A 118 -4.92 5.02 17.61
N LEU A 119 -4.40 4.69 16.43
CA LEU A 119 -5.17 4.03 15.37
C LEU A 119 -5.66 2.63 15.78
N ALA A 120 -4.90 1.89 16.61
CA ALA A 120 -5.31 0.57 17.09
C ALA A 120 -6.52 0.62 18.04
N GLN A 121 -6.84 1.79 18.61
CA GLN A 121 -7.99 2.03 19.47
C GLN A 121 -9.22 2.50 18.70
N SER A 122 -9.06 2.84 17.42
CA SER A 122 -10.13 3.32 16.54
C SER A 122 -10.19 2.49 15.26
N SER A 123 -11.40 2.26 14.73
CA SER A 123 -11.52 1.67 13.39
C SER A 123 -11.37 2.76 12.34
N SER A 124 -10.49 2.56 11.36
CA SER A 124 -10.42 3.41 10.18
C SER A 124 -11.14 2.72 9.01
N PRO A 125 -12.17 3.33 8.41
CA PRO A 125 -12.89 2.75 7.30
C PRO A 125 -12.12 2.83 5.97
N GLU A 126 -11.02 3.55 5.94
CA GLU A 126 -10.26 3.81 4.73
C GLU A 126 -9.55 2.55 4.20
N PRO A 127 -9.62 2.30 2.88
CA PRO A 127 -8.99 1.13 2.30
C PRO A 127 -7.46 1.21 2.34
N LEU A 128 -6.81 0.06 2.50
CA LEU A 128 -5.38 -0.07 2.26
C LEU A 128 -5.11 -0.06 0.76
N ILE A 129 -4.00 0.53 0.34
CA ILE A 129 -3.49 0.37 -1.03
C ILE A 129 -2.37 -0.65 -1.01
N ILE A 130 -2.58 -1.76 -1.71
CA ILE A 130 -1.68 -2.91 -1.74
C ILE A 130 -1.12 -3.04 -3.14
N SER A 131 0.17 -3.26 -3.24
CA SER A 131 0.84 -3.55 -4.49
C SER A 131 1.39 -4.96 -4.53
N THR A 132 1.38 -5.55 -5.71
CA THR A 132 2.03 -6.82 -6.01
C THR A 132 2.54 -6.84 -7.43
N ARG A 133 3.54 -7.69 -7.71
CA ARG A 133 3.96 -7.97 -9.07
C ARG A 133 3.16 -9.15 -9.60
N ARG A 134 2.26 -8.92 -10.57
CA ARG A 134 1.42 -9.94 -11.23
C ARG A 134 0.53 -10.77 -10.30
N GLY A 135 0.19 -10.26 -9.13
CA GLY A 135 -0.60 -11.01 -8.16
C GLY A 135 0.20 -12.01 -7.32
N ASP A 136 1.52 -12.09 -7.53
CA ASP A 136 2.40 -12.94 -6.73
C ASP A 136 2.61 -12.39 -5.31
N VAL A 137 2.97 -13.25 -4.39
CA VAL A 137 3.42 -12.85 -3.06
C VAL A 137 4.89 -12.45 -3.08
N PRO A 138 5.33 -11.52 -2.22
CA PRO A 138 4.58 -10.87 -1.17
C PRO A 138 3.68 -9.71 -1.68
N TRP A 139 2.59 -9.45 -0.94
CA TRP A 139 1.75 -8.29 -1.11
C TRP A 139 2.24 -7.18 -0.17
N HIS A 140 2.61 -6.04 -0.73
CA HIS A 140 3.14 -4.91 0.03
C HIS A 140 2.08 -3.83 0.20
N VAL A 141 1.96 -3.31 1.41
CA VAL A 141 1.15 -2.12 1.68
C VAL A 141 1.87 -0.91 1.09
N ALA A 142 1.35 -0.36 0.01
CA ALA A 142 1.88 0.83 -0.63
C ALA A 142 1.48 2.11 0.12
N ASP A 143 0.20 2.14 0.56
CA ASP A 143 -0.31 3.18 1.47
C ASP A 143 -1.16 2.57 2.58
N GLY A 144 -1.17 3.25 3.75
CA GLY A 144 -1.86 2.79 4.95
C GLY A 144 -1.03 1.86 5.83
N ASN A 145 0.30 1.92 5.79
CA ASN A 145 1.16 1.08 6.63
C ASN A 145 0.85 1.23 8.13
N HIS A 146 0.65 2.46 8.62
CA HIS A 146 0.27 2.69 10.02
C HIS A 146 -1.07 2.03 10.34
N ARG A 147 -2.08 2.14 9.46
CA ARG A 147 -3.40 1.50 9.62
C ARG A 147 -3.31 -0.03 9.62
N ALA A 148 -2.52 -0.60 8.71
CA ALA A 148 -2.31 -2.05 8.65
C ALA A 148 -1.64 -2.58 9.92
N VAL A 149 -0.60 -1.90 10.40
CA VAL A 149 0.09 -2.30 11.62
C VAL A 149 -0.79 -2.07 12.87
N ALA A 150 -1.57 -0.98 12.90
CA ALA A 150 -2.54 -0.72 13.97
C ALA A 150 -3.63 -1.81 14.05
N THR A 151 -4.17 -2.24 12.91
CA THR A 151 -5.12 -3.36 12.85
C THR A 151 -4.47 -4.64 13.37
N ALA A 152 -3.24 -4.94 12.96
CA ALA A 152 -2.52 -6.10 13.47
C ALA A 152 -2.23 -6.00 14.99
N LEU A 153 -1.93 -4.80 15.50
CA LEU A 153 -1.71 -4.55 16.91
C LEU A 153 -2.99 -4.76 17.74
N ALA A 154 -4.13 -4.27 17.24
CA ALA A 154 -5.42 -4.54 17.87
C ALA A 154 -5.71 -6.05 17.94
N LEU A 155 -5.38 -6.81 16.89
CA LEU A 155 -5.54 -8.26 16.85
C LEU A 155 -4.61 -8.99 17.84
N GLU A 156 -3.33 -8.58 17.96
CA GLU A 156 -2.40 -9.13 18.96
C GLU A 156 -2.91 -8.86 20.39
N ARG A 157 -3.65 -7.76 20.61
CA ARG A 157 -4.30 -7.38 21.88
C ARG A 157 -5.69 -8.01 22.07
N GLY A 158 -6.10 -8.96 21.23
CA GLY A 158 -7.31 -9.75 21.38
C GLY A 158 -8.56 -9.22 20.68
N ALA A 159 -8.44 -8.19 19.84
CA ALA A 159 -9.57 -7.74 19.01
C ALA A 159 -10.00 -8.83 18.02
N ARG A 160 -11.30 -8.86 17.69
CA ARG A 160 -11.83 -9.75 16.65
C ARG A 160 -11.44 -9.22 15.26
N TYR A 161 -11.04 -10.12 14.37
CA TYR A 161 -10.76 -9.75 12.99
C TYR A 161 -12.05 -9.36 12.26
N GLU A 162 -12.02 -8.19 11.63
CA GLU A 162 -13.01 -7.74 10.65
C GLU A 162 -12.34 -7.59 9.29
N PRO A 163 -13.04 -7.94 8.18
CA PRO A 163 -12.44 -7.83 6.84
C PRO A 163 -12.01 -6.40 6.53
N VAL A 164 -10.73 -6.22 6.24
CA VAL A 164 -10.14 -4.91 5.91
C VAL A 164 -10.35 -4.61 4.44
N SER A 165 -10.94 -3.46 4.13
CA SER A 165 -11.08 -2.97 2.77
C SER A 165 -9.73 -2.64 2.16
N ALA A 166 -9.52 -3.03 0.90
CA ALA A 166 -8.26 -2.76 0.21
C ALA A 166 -8.43 -2.59 -1.30
N TYR A 167 -7.51 -1.85 -1.91
CA TYR A 167 -7.22 -1.88 -3.33
C TYR A 167 -5.95 -2.70 -3.56
N LEU A 168 -6.05 -3.76 -4.36
CA LEU A 168 -4.90 -4.56 -4.79
C LEU A 168 -4.51 -4.15 -6.21
N CYS A 169 -3.34 -3.58 -6.37
CA CYS A 169 -2.81 -3.14 -7.65
C CYS A 169 -1.65 -4.05 -8.09
N ALA A 170 -1.89 -4.80 -9.18
CA ALA A 170 -0.94 -5.73 -9.76
C ALA A 170 -0.21 -5.08 -10.94
N GLY A 171 1.08 -4.83 -10.78
CA GLY A 171 1.95 -4.34 -11.84
C GLY A 171 2.43 -5.46 -12.77
N VAL A 172 2.68 -5.13 -14.04
CA VAL A 172 3.33 -6.07 -14.97
C VAL A 172 4.81 -6.14 -14.65
N ASN A 173 5.37 -7.35 -14.64
CA ASN A 173 6.81 -7.53 -14.45
C ASN A 173 7.59 -6.81 -15.58
N PRO A 174 8.43 -5.81 -15.27
CA PRO A 174 9.13 -5.03 -16.28
C PRO A 174 10.07 -5.87 -17.16
N VAL A 175 10.54 -7.02 -16.69
CA VAL A 175 11.42 -7.92 -17.46
C VAL A 175 10.67 -8.62 -18.59
N LEU A 176 9.37 -8.86 -18.47
CA LEU A 176 8.56 -9.54 -19.49
C LEU A 176 7.84 -8.59 -20.44
N ARG A 177 7.84 -7.28 -20.15
CA ARG A 177 7.20 -6.28 -20.99
C ARG A 177 7.77 -6.24 -22.42
N PRO A 178 9.10 -6.17 -22.65
CA PRO A 178 9.66 -6.17 -23.99
C PRO A 178 9.30 -7.43 -24.78
N LEU A 179 9.24 -8.59 -24.11
CA LEU A 179 8.88 -9.86 -24.74
C LEU A 179 7.39 -9.88 -25.13
N CYS A 180 6.50 -9.45 -24.26
CA CYS A 180 5.07 -9.35 -24.55
C CYS A 180 4.77 -8.34 -25.66
N GLU A 181 5.47 -7.22 -25.72
CA GLU A 181 5.32 -6.21 -26.78
C GLU A 181 5.84 -6.71 -28.13
N ARG A 182 6.96 -7.44 -28.16
CA ARG A 182 7.46 -8.13 -29.36
C ARG A 182 6.48 -9.18 -29.89
N ILE A 183 5.94 -10.03 -29.00
CA ILE A 183 4.96 -11.05 -29.36
C ILE A 183 3.69 -10.38 -29.91
N ARG A 184 3.18 -9.32 -29.29
CA ARG A 184 2.02 -8.55 -29.80
C ARG A 184 2.30 -7.89 -31.16
N GLY A 185 3.51 -7.40 -31.38
CA GLY A 185 3.94 -6.84 -32.66
C GLY A 185 3.91 -7.85 -33.79
N LEU A 186 4.33 -9.10 -33.54
CA LEU A 186 4.30 -10.20 -34.53
C LEU A 186 2.87 -10.58 -34.95
N PHE A 187 1.90 -10.50 -34.05
CA PHE A 187 0.48 -10.78 -34.36
C PHE A 187 -0.28 -9.62 -34.99
N ARG A 188 0.24 -8.37 -34.89
CA ARG A 188 -0.37 -7.19 -35.53
C ARG A 188 0.14 -6.91 -36.95
N GLY A 189 1.25 -7.48 -37.33
CA GLY A 189 1.86 -7.28 -38.66
C GLY A 189 1.28 -8.17 -39.79
N ASN A 190 0.25 -8.99 -39.49
CA ASN A 190 -0.34 -9.93 -40.49
C ASN A 190 -1.82 -9.58 -40.81
N ARG A 191 -2.18 -8.31 -40.84
CA ARG A 191 -3.47 -7.83 -41.38
C ARG A 191 -3.24 -6.72 -42.36
#